data_72c282183ac452fc43eb98c795cf1d2e
#
_entry.id   72c282183ac452fc43eb98c795cf1d2e
#
_cell.length_a   1.000
_cell.length_b   1.000
_cell.length_c   1.000
_cell.angle_alpha   90.00
_cell.angle_beta   90.00
_cell.angle_gamma   90.00
#
_symmetry.space_group_name_H-M   'P 1'
#
loop_
_entity.id
_entity.type
_entity.pdbx_description
1 polymer ?
#
loop_
_entity_poly.entity_id
_entity_poly.type
_entity_poly.pdbx_seq_one_letter_code
_entity_poly.pdbx_strand_id
1 'polypeptide(L)'
;MSHVTLHQQPFIQSSLKHLVEWAEQHVCWPMPYETACCSLELMAATSGNYDLARFGAELTLYSPKQADLLLVLGTITCKQAPFLQRVYHEMLDPKWVIAVGGCAASGGPYNNYHTVQ
;
A
#
# COMPACT_ATOMS: atom_id res chain seq x y z
N MET A 1 13.45 15.32 -35.03
CA MET A 1 12.94 15.02 -33.68
C MET A 1 13.92 15.63 -32.72
N SER A 2 13.64 16.85 -32.27
CA SER A 2 14.53 17.67 -31.45
C SER A 2 14.37 17.24 -29.98
N HIS A 3 15.44 16.69 -29.40
CA HIS A 3 15.56 16.50 -27.97
C HIS A 3 15.48 17.89 -27.30
N VAL A 4 14.36 18.15 -26.64
CA VAL A 4 14.28 19.29 -25.73
C VAL A 4 15.06 18.91 -24.48
N THR A 5 16.26 19.41 -24.39
CA THR A 5 17.08 19.32 -23.19
C THR A 5 16.49 20.28 -22.15
N LEU A 6 15.73 19.73 -21.20
CA LEU A 6 15.16 20.44 -20.03
C LEU A 6 16.22 20.95 -19.04
N HIS A 7 17.47 21.09 -19.47
CA HIS A 7 18.62 21.33 -18.59
C HIS A 7 18.90 22.79 -18.28
N GLN A 8 18.01 23.74 -18.61
CA GLN A 8 18.37 25.16 -18.53
C GLN A 8 17.45 26.09 -17.72
N GLN A 9 16.55 25.55 -16.88
CA GLN A 9 15.82 26.44 -15.97
C GLN A 9 15.73 25.87 -14.54
N PRO A 10 16.65 26.25 -13.65
CA PRO A 10 16.66 25.76 -12.26
C PRO A 10 15.36 26.10 -11.50
N PHE A 11 14.67 27.17 -11.88
CA PHE A 11 13.40 27.57 -11.29
C PHE A 11 12.26 26.60 -11.62
N ILE A 12 12.13 26.16 -12.87
CA ILE A 12 11.08 25.22 -13.29
C ILE A 12 11.33 23.83 -12.67
N GLN A 13 12.58 23.40 -12.62
CA GLN A 13 12.96 22.12 -12.03
C GLN A 13 12.70 22.10 -10.52
N SER A 14 12.98 23.19 -9.81
CA SER A 14 12.67 23.34 -8.39
C SER A 14 11.15 23.29 -8.13
N SER A 15 10.35 23.98 -8.95
CA SER A 15 8.89 23.98 -8.81
C SER A 15 8.27 22.63 -9.10
N LEU A 16 8.76 21.92 -10.12
CA LEU A 16 8.29 20.55 -10.44
C LEU A 16 8.64 19.57 -9.32
N LYS A 17 9.84 19.67 -8.74
CA LYS A 17 10.23 18.82 -7.63
C LYS A 17 9.30 19.01 -6.42
N HIS A 18 9.01 20.25 -6.05
CA HIS A 18 8.08 20.53 -4.97
C HIS A 18 6.65 20.05 -5.25
N LEU A 19 6.19 20.12 -6.49
CA LEU A 19 4.89 19.58 -6.88
C LEU A 19 4.83 18.07 -6.77
N VAL A 20 5.88 17.39 -7.20
CA VAL A 20 5.98 15.92 -7.09
C VAL A 20 6.02 15.50 -5.62
N GLU A 21 6.87 16.13 -4.81
CA GLU A 21 6.96 15.86 -3.37
C GLU A 21 5.61 16.12 -2.66
N TRP A 22 4.90 17.17 -3.03
CA TRP A 22 3.57 17.45 -2.51
C TRP A 22 2.56 16.38 -2.92
N ALA A 23 2.56 15.93 -4.18
CA ALA A 23 1.68 14.89 -4.67
C ALA A 23 1.95 13.55 -3.96
N GLU A 24 3.21 13.18 -3.79
CA GLU A 24 3.61 11.95 -3.07
C GLU A 24 3.15 11.96 -1.61
N GLN A 25 3.08 13.13 -0.97
CA GLN A 25 2.59 13.25 0.40
C GLN A 25 1.05 13.12 0.53
N HIS A 26 0.32 13.37 -0.56
CA HIS A 26 -1.14 13.43 -0.54
C HIS A 26 -1.83 12.28 -1.28
N VAL A 27 -1.06 11.39 -1.90
CA VAL A 27 -1.57 10.23 -2.61
C VAL A 27 -0.96 8.98 -2.02
N CYS A 28 -1.79 7.99 -1.73
CA CYS A 28 -1.38 6.69 -1.27
C CYS A 28 -2.09 5.63 -2.11
N TRP A 29 -1.33 4.70 -2.67
CA TRP A 29 -1.87 3.66 -3.54
C TRP A 29 -1.83 2.32 -2.83
N PRO A 30 -2.91 1.96 -2.13
CA PRO A 30 -2.95 0.75 -1.32
C PRO A 30 -3.06 -0.51 -2.17
N MET A 31 -2.27 -1.51 -1.81
CA MET A 31 -2.41 -2.87 -2.26
C MET A 31 -2.92 -3.73 -1.10
N PRO A 32 -4.16 -4.21 -1.14
CA PRO A 32 -4.67 -5.08 -0.11
C PRO A 32 -4.18 -6.52 -0.30
N TYR A 33 -3.67 -7.11 0.77
CA TYR A 33 -3.43 -8.55 0.90
C TYR A 33 -4.48 -9.13 1.84
N GLU A 34 -5.55 -9.60 1.24
CA GLU A 34 -6.79 -9.98 1.92
C GLU A 34 -6.84 -11.49 2.18
N THR A 35 -6.96 -11.87 3.43
CA THR A 35 -6.95 -13.29 3.81
C THR A 35 -8.13 -13.71 4.68
N ALA A 36 -8.77 -12.78 5.40
CA ALA A 36 -9.83 -13.11 6.35
C ALA A 36 -10.79 -11.92 6.58
N CYS A 37 -11.56 -11.97 7.68
CA CYS A 37 -12.66 -11.04 7.97
C CYS A 37 -12.27 -9.55 8.01
N CYS A 38 -11.01 -9.20 8.27
CA CYS A 38 -10.56 -7.80 8.23
C CYS A 38 -10.69 -7.17 6.83
N SER A 39 -10.82 -7.98 5.76
CA SER A 39 -11.11 -7.50 4.42
C SER A 39 -12.47 -6.82 4.32
N LEU A 40 -13.46 -7.27 5.10
CA LEU A 40 -14.77 -6.63 5.17
C LEU A 40 -14.70 -5.23 5.76
N GLU A 41 -13.81 -5.00 6.71
CA GLU A 41 -13.55 -3.67 7.26
C GLU A 41 -12.91 -2.74 6.22
N LEU A 42 -12.03 -3.26 5.36
CA LEU A 42 -11.50 -2.48 4.24
C LEU A 42 -12.63 -2.12 3.26
N MET A 43 -13.50 -3.06 2.92
CA MET A 43 -14.66 -2.79 2.08
C MET A 43 -15.58 -1.72 2.69
N ALA A 44 -15.80 -1.76 4.00
CA ALA A 44 -16.53 -0.73 4.71
C ALA A 44 -15.79 0.63 4.66
N ALA A 45 -14.48 0.64 4.85
CA ALA A 45 -13.66 1.84 4.81
C ALA A 45 -13.61 2.50 3.41
N THR A 46 -13.70 1.72 2.34
CA THR A 46 -13.77 2.22 0.96
C THR A 46 -15.20 2.59 0.53
N SER A 47 -16.19 2.27 1.36
CA SER A 47 -17.59 2.62 1.07
C SER A 47 -17.86 4.13 1.24
N GLY A 48 -18.95 4.61 0.66
CA GLY A 48 -19.30 6.04 0.65
C GLY A 48 -19.47 6.70 2.03
N ASN A 49 -19.61 5.92 3.12
CA ASN A 49 -19.70 6.47 4.47
C ASN A 49 -18.36 6.97 5.01
N TYR A 50 -17.26 6.25 4.71
CA TYR A 50 -15.92 6.57 5.19
C TYR A 50 -15.02 7.11 4.09
N ASP A 51 -15.11 6.52 2.91
CA ASP A 51 -14.51 6.98 1.65
C ASP A 51 -13.02 7.33 1.77
N LEU A 52 -12.18 6.31 1.70
CA LEU A 52 -10.72 6.47 1.74
C LEU A 52 -10.18 7.37 0.62
N ALA A 53 -10.96 7.60 -0.44
CA ALA A 53 -10.59 8.50 -1.53
C ALA A 53 -10.33 9.93 -1.03
N ARG A 54 -11.06 10.38 -0.01
CA ARG A 54 -10.87 11.70 0.62
C ARG A 54 -9.47 11.89 1.24
N PHE A 55 -8.77 10.80 1.50
CA PHE A 55 -7.40 10.79 2.03
C PHE A 55 -6.36 10.46 0.96
N GLY A 56 -6.75 10.45 -0.33
CA GLY A 56 -5.87 10.13 -1.43
C GLY A 56 -5.63 8.64 -1.68
N ALA A 57 -6.41 7.75 -1.04
CA ALA A 57 -6.30 6.29 -1.15
C ALA A 57 -7.50 5.68 -1.90
N GLU A 58 -7.86 6.26 -3.06
CA GLU A 58 -9.03 5.85 -3.83
C GLU A 58 -8.83 4.51 -4.55
N LEU A 59 -7.67 4.33 -5.17
CA LEU A 59 -7.42 3.16 -6.01
C LEU A 59 -6.73 2.06 -5.23
N THR A 60 -7.42 0.94 -5.07
CA THR A 60 -6.79 -0.31 -4.62
C THR A 60 -6.11 -0.98 -5.81
N LEU A 61 -4.79 -1.13 -5.73
CA LEU A 61 -4.00 -1.76 -6.77
C LEU A 61 -3.64 -3.18 -6.40
N TYR A 62 -3.83 -4.10 -7.35
CA TYR A 62 -3.40 -5.49 -7.20
C TYR A 62 -2.06 -5.77 -7.90
N SER A 63 -1.31 -4.71 -8.22
CA SER A 63 0.03 -4.80 -8.79
C SER A 63 1.07 -4.26 -7.80
N PRO A 64 1.96 -5.12 -7.27
CA PRO A 64 2.97 -4.68 -6.29
C PRO A 64 3.85 -3.54 -6.79
N LYS A 65 4.15 -3.53 -8.09
CA LYS A 65 5.03 -2.53 -8.70
C LYS A 65 4.44 -1.13 -8.81
N GLN A 66 3.13 -1.01 -8.64
CA GLN A 66 2.42 0.26 -8.76
C GLN A 66 1.94 0.79 -7.41
N ALA A 67 1.92 -0.08 -6.40
CA ALA A 67 1.47 0.25 -5.06
C ALA A 67 2.64 0.69 -4.17
N ASP A 68 2.37 1.62 -3.28
CA ASP A 68 3.31 2.14 -2.29
C ASP A 68 2.94 1.77 -0.85
N LEU A 69 1.69 1.34 -0.62
CA LEU A 69 1.20 0.88 0.68
C LEU A 69 0.67 -0.55 0.60
N LEU A 70 1.27 -1.47 1.36
CA LEU A 70 0.77 -2.84 1.52
C LEU A 70 -0.13 -2.91 2.76
N LEU A 71 -1.40 -3.23 2.55
CA LEU A 71 -2.37 -3.49 3.63
C LEU A 71 -2.48 -4.99 3.86
N VAL A 72 -1.97 -5.47 4.98
CA VAL A 72 -2.07 -6.89 5.35
C VAL A 72 -3.31 -7.08 6.24
N LEU A 73 -4.34 -7.76 5.70
CA LEU A 73 -5.64 -7.88 6.35
C LEU A 73 -5.95 -9.34 6.69
N GLY A 74 -6.06 -9.63 7.97
CA GLY A 74 -6.48 -10.92 8.46
C GLY A 74 -5.36 -11.86 8.89
N THR A 75 -5.66 -13.14 8.93
CA THR A 75 -4.75 -14.17 9.42
C THR A 75 -3.76 -14.59 8.34
N ILE A 76 -2.48 -14.59 8.64
CA ILE A 76 -1.43 -15.07 7.73
C ILE A 76 -1.00 -16.47 8.16
N THR A 77 -1.12 -17.41 7.25
CA THR A 77 -0.66 -18.78 7.49
C THR A 77 0.82 -18.94 7.10
N CYS A 78 1.49 -19.95 7.68
CA CYS A 78 2.87 -20.27 7.31
C CYS A 78 3.05 -20.55 5.81
N LYS A 79 2.01 -21.01 5.12
CA LYS A 79 2.02 -21.21 3.66
C LYS A 79 1.90 -19.90 2.89
N GLN A 80 1.20 -18.91 3.44
CA GLN A 80 1.01 -17.59 2.81
C GLN A 80 2.18 -16.64 3.06
N ALA A 81 2.89 -16.80 4.17
CA ALA A 81 3.98 -15.92 4.56
C ALA A 81 5.06 -15.73 3.45
N PRO A 82 5.53 -16.80 2.75
CA PRO A 82 6.49 -16.63 1.66
C PRO A 82 5.93 -15.82 0.47
N PHE A 83 4.63 -15.92 0.19
CA PHE A 83 3.98 -15.14 -0.86
C PHE A 83 3.88 -13.68 -0.47
N LEU A 84 3.50 -13.40 0.77
CA LEU A 84 3.45 -12.04 1.30
C LEU A 84 4.84 -11.37 1.24
N GLN A 85 5.89 -12.09 1.64
CA GLN A 85 7.27 -11.60 1.52
C GLN A 85 7.65 -11.30 0.07
N ARG A 86 7.26 -12.15 -0.88
CA ARG A 86 7.51 -11.91 -2.30
C ARG A 86 6.80 -10.65 -2.79
N VAL A 87 5.53 -10.48 -2.45
CA VAL A 87 4.76 -9.28 -2.77
C VAL A 87 5.48 -8.03 -2.25
N TYR A 88 5.90 -8.05 -0.99
CA TYR A 88 6.65 -6.93 -0.40
C TYR A 88 7.95 -6.63 -1.14
N HIS A 89 8.71 -7.64 -1.55
CA HIS A 89 9.96 -7.45 -2.30
C HIS A 89 9.74 -6.95 -3.73
N GLU A 90 8.59 -7.24 -4.33
CA GLU A 90 8.23 -6.75 -5.67
C GLU A 90 7.75 -5.29 -5.68
N MET A 91 7.38 -4.73 -4.53
CA MET A 91 7.02 -3.32 -4.39
C MET A 91 8.25 -2.44 -4.53
N LEU A 92 8.07 -1.30 -5.22
CA LEU A 92 9.11 -0.28 -5.37
C LEU A 92 9.21 0.59 -4.12
N ASP A 93 10.38 1.16 -3.87
CA ASP A 93 10.57 2.14 -2.81
C ASP A 93 10.18 3.57 -3.28
N PRO A 94 9.59 4.38 -2.40
CA PRO A 94 9.28 4.15 -1.00
C PRO A 94 8.04 3.28 -0.81
N LYS A 95 8.06 2.37 0.18
CA LYS A 95 6.95 1.47 0.47
C LYS A 95 6.67 1.36 1.96
N TRP A 96 5.39 1.23 2.31
CA TRP A 96 4.93 1.11 3.69
C TRP A 96 4.06 -0.14 3.84
N VAL A 97 3.97 -0.63 5.07
CA VAL A 97 3.15 -1.79 5.40
C VAL A 97 2.30 -1.46 6.62
N ILE A 98 1.00 -1.71 6.53
CA ILE A 98 0.08 -1.62 7.64
C ILE A 98 -0.55 -2.99 7.88
N ALA A 99 -0.35 -3.52 9.09
CA ALA A 99 -1.06 -4.70 9.57
C ALA A 99 -2.44 -4.30 10.10
N VAL A 100 -3.50 -4.77 9.47
CA VAL A 100 -4.87 -4.44 9.83
C VAL A 100 -5.52 -5.59 10.59
N GLY A 101 -5.89 -5.29 11.84
CA GLY A 101 -6.51 -6.24 12.75
C GLY A 101 -5.52 -7.06 13.58
N GLY A 102 -6.03 -7.63 14.68
CA GLY A 102 -5.21 -8.35 15.64
C GLY A 102 -4.50 -9.57 15.08
N CYS A 103 -5.10 -10.25 14.09
CA CYS A 103 -4.48 -11.42 13.47
C CYS A 103 -3.22 -11.06 12.68
N ALA A 104 -3.27 -10.00 11.88
CA ALA A 104 -2.11 -9.55 11.11
C ALA A 104 -1.02 -8.93 12.00
N ALA A 105 -1.42 -8.26 13.10
CA ALA A 105 -0.49 -7.56 13.99
C ALA A 105 0.24 -8.49 14.97
N SER A 106 -0.44 -9.51 15.49
CA SER A 106 0.08 -10.34 16.60
C SER A 106 -0.33 -11.82 16.54
N GLY A 107 -0.89 -12.28 15.42
CA GLY A 107 -1.50 -13.61 15.33
C GLY A 107 -2.89 -13.70 15.95
N GLY A 108 -3.31 -12.70 16.75
CA GLY A 108 -4.62 -12.64 17.40
C GLY A 108 -4.93 -13.89 18.23
N PRO A 109 -6.18 -14.42 18.18
CA PRO A 109 -6.55 -15.63 18.91
C PRO A 109 -5.90 -16.90 18.34
N TYR A 110 -5.23 -16.82 17.21
CA TYR A 110 -4.63 -17.95 16.50
C TYR A 110 -3.12 -18.05 16.65
N ASN A 111 -2.48 -17.20 17.46
CA ASN A 111 -1.01 -17.17 17.57
C ASN A 111 -0.42 -18.49 18.14
N ASN A 112 -1.23 -19.32 18.81
CA ASN A 112 -0.83 -20.64 19.32
C ASN A 112 -0.94 -21.76 18.28
N TYR A 113 -1.50 -21.47 17.12
CA TYR A 113 -1.63 -22.48 16.06
C TYR A 113 -0.35 -22.56 15.25
N HIS A 114 0.22 -23.76 15.12
CA HIS A 114 1.45 -23.99 14.36
C HIS A 114 1.36 -23.61 12.86
N THR A 115 0.14 -23.45 12.35
CA THR A 115 -0.10 -23.07 10.94
C THR A 115 -0.21 -21.55 10.71
N VAL A 116 -0.22 -20.74 11.79
CA VAL A 116 -0.34 -19.27 11.72
C VAL A 116 1.01 -18.65 12.04
N GLN A 117 1.34 -17.61 11.28
CA GLN A 117 2.57 -16.88 11.39
C GLN A 117 2.27 -15.48 11.96
#